data_86c3181b56e1d1e54a3d6de562747c33
#
_entry.id   86c3181b56e1d1e54a3d6de562747c33
#
_cell.length_a   1.000
_cell.length_b   1.000
_cell.length_c   1.000
_cell.angle_alpha   90.00
_cell.angle_beta   90.00
_cell.angle_gamma   90.00
#
_symmetry.space_group_name_H-M   'P 1'
#
loop_
_entity.id
_entity.type
_entity.pdbx_description
1 polymer ?
#
loop_
_entity_poly.entity_id
_entity_poly.type
_entity_poly.pdbx_seq_one_letter_code
_entity_poly.pdbx_strand_id
1 'polypeptide(L)'
;MKKGKKKVTTHVVGDVYHLIDCYLREHKEENKKISGIVFSNEGSKGREPLFDCSNSLTKDIFAYWEDEEKGVICVSAKEPGFEVKAPKNMQNFFGRWCRSDFLITYLDVTHLDVSKTTNFESCFRSFGGNASLSIKAPACLVGLEAWNVSNGFCFDYMFLNAFLSNESVILDLSNWKIKSEYRQSFKGMFYNFAPSADEVILNVTGWDMHGAKNLALMFQLFAPQATSVAIHGIEEWRLGNGDIQMRQAFEDFALKSGYYLDLSDWAEKCNLKPEMDEFSKGTFFRVKKPVWEIY
;
A
#
# COMPACT_ATOMS: atom_id res chain seq x y z
N MET A 1 28.44 -33.58 -21.99
CA MET A 1 27.05 -33.32 -21.58
C MET A 1 26.90 -31.83 -21.28
N LYS A 2 26.24 -31.09 -22.18
CA LYS A 2 25.94 -29.67 -21.94
C LYS A 2 24.77 -29.60 -20.95
N LYS A 3 25.02 -29.11 -19.72
CA LYS A 3 23.96 -28.76 -18.77
C LYS A 3 23.06 -27.69 -19.43
N GLY A 4 21.88 -28.07 -19.84
CA GLY A 4 20.87 -27.11 -20.31
C GLY A 4 20.61 -26.09 -19.22
N LYS A 5 20.85 -24.81 -19.52
CA LYS A 5 20.40 -23.71 -18.68
C LYS A 5 18.87 -23.82 -18.58
N LYS A 6 18.34 -24.18 -17.39
CA LYS A 6 16.91 -24.05 -17.09
C LYS A 6 16.51 -22.61 -17.39
N LYS A 7 15.64 -22.42 -18.37
CA LYS A 7 15.04 -21.13 -18.68
C LYS A 7 14.29 -20.68 -17.42
N VAL A 8 14.79 -19.68 -16.72
CA VAL A 8 14.08 -19.12 -15.57
C VAL A 8 12.86 -18.40 -16.13
N THR A 9 11.72 -19.07 -16.06
CA THR A 9 10.42 -18.44 -16.35
C THR A 9 10.14 -17.43 -15.26
N THR A 10 9.96 -16.17 -15.67
CA THR A 10 9.61 -15.09 -14.73
C THR A 10 8.10 -15.04 -14.66
N HIS A 11 7.54 -15.54 -13.54
CA HIS A 11 6.09 -15.55 -13.28
C HIS A 11 5.60 -14.15 -12.85
N VAL A 12 5.57 -13.19 -13.78
CA VAL A 12 5.11 -11.80 -13.51
C VAL A 12 3.62 -11.69 -13.79
N VAL A 13 2.89 -11.23 -12.79
CA VAL A 13 1.44 -11.00 -12.89
C VAL A 13 1.13 -9.73 -13.69
N GLY A 14 0.05 -9.78 -14.47
CA GLY A 14 -0.52 -8.65 -15.19
C GLY A 14 -1.50 -7.82 -14.34
N ASP A 15 -2.30 -7.00 -14.99
CA ASP A 15 -3.35 -6.19 -14.38
C ASP A 15 -4.55 -7.08 -13.98
N VAL A 16 -4.49 -7.66 -12.77
CA VAL A 16 -5.50 -8.59 -12.26
C VAL A 16 -6.88 -7.94 -12.19
N TYR A 17 -6.95 -6.67 -11.82
CA TYR A 17 -8.24 -5.96 -11.73
C TYR A 17 -8.93 -5.81 -13.09
N HIS A 18 -8.18 -5.48 -14.13
CA HIS A 18 -8.73 -5.42 -15.48
C HIS A 18 -9.23 -6.79 -15.94
N LEU A 19 -8.50 -7.84 -15.63
CA LEU A 19 -8.87 -9.21 -15.99
C LEU A 19 -10.13 -9.68 -15.25
N ILE A 20 -10.27 -9.32 -13.97
CA ILE A 20 -11.50 -9.56 -13.19
C ILE A 20 -12.68 -8.81 -13.81
N ASP A 21 -12.52 -7.53 -14.18
CA ASP A 21 -13.59 -6.75 -14.81
C ASP A 21 -14.04 -7.38 -16.14
N CYS A 22 -13.09 -7.85 -16.97
CA CYS A 22 -13.42 -8.58 -18.19
C CYS A 22 -14.19 -9.86 -17.89
N TYR A 23 -13.69 -10.70 -16.96
CA TYR A 23 -14.33 -11.94 -16.59
C TYR A 23 -15.78 -11.72 -16.08
N LEU A 24 -16.00 -10.75 -15.19
CA LEU A 24 -17.32 -10.45 -14.65
C LEU A 24 -18.29 -9.94 -15.72
N ARG A 25 -17.82 -9.20 -16.73
CA ARG A 25 -18.65 -8.76 -17.87
C ARG A 25 -19.07 -9.93 -18.77
N GLU A 26 -18.15 -10.86 -19.01
CA GLU A 26 -18.42 -12.05 -19.82
C GLU A 26 -19.40 -13.01 -19.12
N HIS A 27 -19.40 -13.05 -17.77
CA HIS A 27 -20.25 -13.92 -16.96
C HIS A 27 -21.39 -13.17 -16.24
N LYS A 28 -21.84 -12.05 -16.81
CA LYS A 28 -22.84 -11.17 -16.18
C LYS A 28 -24.15 -11.90 -15.85
N GLU A 29 -24.59 -12.81 -16.70
CA GLU A 29 -25.83 -13.57 -16.51
C GLU A 29 -25.75 -14.57 -15.34
N GLU A 30 -24.52 -14.95 -14.91
CA GLU A 30 -24.30 -15.86 -13.81
C GLU A 30 -24.28 -15.16 -12.44
N ASN A 31 -24.43 -13.81 -12.38
CA ASN A 31 -24.33 -13.00 -11.16
C ASN A 31 -23.08 -13.27 -10.32
N LYS A 32 -21.98 -13.65 -10.96
CA LYS A 32 -20.69 -13.88 -10.28
C LYS A 32 -20.21 -12.59 -9.64
N LYS A 33 -19.63 -12.71 -8.44
CA LYS A 33 -19.01 -11.59 -7.73
C LYS A 33 -17.62 -12.00 -7.31
N ILE A 34 -16.68 -11.08 -7.41
CA ILE A 34 -15.33 -11.24 -6.86
C ILE A 34 -15.10 -10.10 -5.86
N SER A 35 -14.89 -10.47 -4.61
CA SER A 35 -14.71 -9.56 -3.47
C SER A 35 -13.36 -9.74 -2.78
N GLY A 36 -12.63 -10.80 -3.13
CA GLY A 36 -11.34 -11.11 -2.54
C GLY A 36 -10.35 -11.71 -3.52
N ILE A 37 -9.07 -11.44 -3.27
CA ILE A 37 -7.93 -11.97 -4.02
C ILE A 37 -6.90 -12.51 -3.03
N VAL A 38 -6.43 -13.72 -3.27
CA VAL A 38 -5.33 -14.35 -2.55
C VAL A 38 -4.20 -14.65 -3.54
N PHE A 39 -2.99 -14.18 -3.28
CA PHE A 39 -1.82 -14.64 -4.01
C PHE A 39 -1.24 -15.88 -3.32
N SER A 40 -0.91 -16.92 -4.09
CA SER A 40 -0.49 -18.20 -3.53
C SER A 40 0.67 -18.82 -4.32
N ASN A 41 1.49 -19.61 -3.65
CA ASN A 41 2.55 -20.42 -4.25
C ASN A 41 2.19 -21.90 -4.35
N GLU A 42 0.95 -22.28 -4.04
CA GLU A 42 0.52 -23.69 -3.99
C GLU A 42 0.12 -24.27 -5.35
N GLY A 43 0.15 -23.46 -6.41
CA GLY A 43 -0.23 -23.87 -7.76
C GLY A 43 -1.73 -24.04 -7.95
N SER A 44 -2.11 -24.68 -9.07
CA SER A 44 -3.53 -24.85 -9.43
C SER A 44 -4.30 -25.80 -8.51
N LYS A 45 -3.62 -26.71 -7.83
CA LYS A 45 -4.24 -27.81 -7.03
C LYS A 45 -5.28 -28.61 -7.82
N GLY A 46 -5.12 -28.71 -9.14
CA GLY A 46 -6.07 -29.40 -10.02
C GLY A 46 -7.34 -28.63 -10.33
N ARG A 47 -7.41 -27.35 -9.94
CA ARG A 47 -8.55 -26.46 -10.28
C ARG A 47 -8.48 -26.01 -11.74
N GLU A 48 -9.65 -25.80 -12.33
CA GLU A 48 -9.74 -25.20 -13.66
C GLU A 48 -9.50 -23.68 -13.57
N PRO A 49 -8.70 -23.11 -14.49
CA PRO A 49 -8.44 -21.67 -14.49
C PRO A 49 -9.66 -20.87 -14.94
N LEU A 50 -9.91 -19.76 -14.25
CA LEU A 50 -10.93 -18.78 -14.64
C LEU A 50 -10.42 -17.89 -15.77
N PHE A 51 -9.20 -17.39 -15.64
CA PHE A 51 -8.53 -16.55 -16.64
C PHE A 51 -7.01 -16.53 -16.42
N ASP A 52 -6.29 -16.17 -17.47
CA ASP A 52 -4.85 -16.00 -17.48
C ASP A 52 -4.47 -14.63 -16.89
N CYS A 53 -3.66 -14.63 -15.83
CA CYS A 53 -3.15 -13.44 -15.16
C CYS A 53 -1.70 -13.09 -15.54
N SER A 54 -1.09 -13.80 -16.48
CA SER A 54 0.31 -13.59 -16.83
C SER A 54 0.53 -12.24 -17.51
N ASN A 55 1.61 -11.54 -17.15
CA ASN A 55 2.08 -10.35 -17.87
C ASN A 55 3.02 -10.70 -19.03
N SER A 56 2.96 -11.92 -19.52
CA SER A 56 3.84 -12.42 -20.56
C SER A 56 3.12 -13.44 -21.44
N LEU A 57 3.72 -13.74 -22.60
CA LEU A 57 3.23 -14.80 -23.48
C LEU A 57 3.40 -16.22 -22.91
N THR A 58 3.96 -16.36 -21.71
CA THR A 58 4.24 -17.67 -21.10
C THR A 58 3.01 -18.38 -20.58
N LYS A 59 1.93 -17.65 -20.28
CA LYS A 59 0.66 -18.20 -19.76
C LYS A 59 0.88 -19.16 -18.62
N ASP A 60 1.50 -18.67 -17.55
CA ASP A 60 1.95 -19.48 -16.42
C ASP A 60 1.34 -19.05 -15.09
N ILE A 61 0.58 -17.94 -15.04
CA ILE A 61 -0.15 -17.43 -13.87
C ILE A 61 -1.64 -17.37 -14.20
N PHE A 62 -2.45 -17.94 -13.34
CA PHE A 62 -3.88 -18.03 -13.53
C PHE A 62 -4.65 -17.64 -12.27
N ALA A 63 -5.89 -17.19 -12.45
CA ALA A 63 -6.87 -17.09 -11.37
C ALA A 63 -7.69 -18.38 -11.31
N TYR A 64 -8.01 -18.78 -10.09
CA TYR A 64 -8.84 -19.94 -9.74
C TYR A 64 -9.81 -19.54 -8.65
N TRP A 65 -10.97 -20.22 -8.55
CA TRP A 65 -11.79 -20.06 -7.35
C TRP A 65 -11.05 -20.61 -6.12
N GLU A 66 -10.88 -19.80 -5.09
CA GLU A 66 -10.45 -20.25 -3.75
C GLU A 66 -11.70 -20.55 -2.91
N ASP A 67 -12.68 -19.64 -2.95
CA ASP A 67 -13.98 -19.80 -2.32
C ASP A 67 -15.01 -19.08 -3.21
N GLU A 68 -15.70 -19.84 -4.05
CA GLU A 68 -16.67 -19.26 -5.01
C GLU A 68 -17.90 -18.64 -4.31
N GLU A 69 -18.35 -19.22 -3.19
CA GLU A 69 -19.49 -18.72 -2.43
C GLU A 69 -19.20 -17.35 -1.82
N LYS A 70 -17.97 -17.14 -1.36
CA LYS A 70 -17.51 -15.84 -0.84
C LYS A 70 -16.97 -14.89 -1.91
N GLY A 71 -16.86 -15.34 -3.15
CA GLY A 71 -16.30 -14.55 -4.23
C GLY A 71 -14.77 -14.31 -4.07
N VAL A 72 -14.02 -15.28 -3.55
CA VAL A 72 -12.57 -15.19 -3.38
C VAL A 72 -11.87 -15.98 -4.46
N ILE A 73 -10.96 -15.32 -5.18
CA ILE A 73 -10.10 -15.97 -6.16
C ILE A 73 -8.67 -16.11 -5.64
N CYS A 74 -8.00 -17.17 -6.06
CA CYS A 74 -6.58 -17.40 -5.87
C CYS A 74 -5.82 -17.11 -7.16
N VAL A 75 -4.81 -16.28 -7.11
CA VAL A 75 -3.87 -16.02 -8.21
C VAL A 75 -2.56 -16.75 -7.91
N SER A 76 -2.21 -17.72 -8.75
CA SER A 76 -1.00 -18.52 -8.55
C SER A 76 -0.37 -18.95 -9.88
N ALA A 77 0.89 -19.36 -9.83
CA ALA A 77 1.49 -20.10 -10.94
C ALA A 77 0.77 -21.43 -11.14
N LYS A 78 0.85 -22.00 -12.35
CA LYS A 78 0.25 -23.31 -12.66
C LYS A 78 0.84 -24.42 -11.79
N GLU A 79 2.16 -24.41 -11.64
CA GLU A 79 2.89 -25.37 -10.84
C GLU A 79 3.12 -24.85 -9.42
N PRO A 80 3.12 -25.73 -8.40
CA PRO A 80 3.38 -25.30 -7.02
C PRO A 80 4.85 -24.90 -6.77
N GLY A 81 5.08 -24.12 -5.72
CA GLY A 81 6.41 -23.71 -5.27
C GLY A 81 6.97 -22.49 -6.00
N PHE A 82 6.16 -21.80 -6.80
CA PHE A 82 6.55 -20.55 -7.46
C PHE A 82 5.74 -19.39 -6.89
N GLU A 83 6.44 -18.37 -6.42
CA GLU A 83 5.79 -17.11 -6.04
C GLU A 83 5.40 -16.30 -7.28
N VAL A 84 4.25 -15.66 -7.19
CA VAL A 84 3.80 -14.71 -8.19
C VAL A 84 4.59 -13.42 -8.02
N LYS A 85 5.26 -12.97 -9.09
CA LYS A 85 6.04 -11.73 -9.08
C LYS A 85 5.21 -10.55 -9.51
N ALA A 86 5.28 -9.48 -8.71
CA ALA A 86 4.72 -8.21 -9.08
C ALA A 86 5.51 -7.56 -10.24
N PRO A 87 4.88 -6.71 -11.05
CA PRO A 87 5.58 -5.91 -12.05
C PRO A 87 6.49 -4.86 -11.40
N LYS A 88 7.48 -4.35 -12.14
CA LYS A 88 8.34 -3.27 -11.66
C LYS A 88 7.57 -2.00 -11.32
N ASN A 89 6.49 -1.74 -12.03
CA ASN A 89 5.60 -0.61 -11.80
C ASN A 89 4.22 -1.13 -11.34
N MET A 90 3.92 -0.94 -10.06
CA MET A 90 2.64 -1.27 -9.44
C MET A 90 1.74 -0.03 -9.27
N GLN A 91 1.96 1.02 -10.07
CA GLN A 91 1.11 2.20 -10.02
C GLN A 91 -0.38 1.83 -10.21
N ASN A 92 -1.22 2.20 -9.23
CA ASN A 92 -2.64 1.88 -9.17
C ASN A 92 -2.96 0.36 -9.25
N PHE A 93 -2.04 -0.54 -8.89
CA PHE A 93 -2.19 -1.97 -9.15
C PHE A 93 -3.41 -2.58 -8.42
N PHE A 94 -3.65 -2.20 -7.18
CA PHE A 94 -4.83 -2.56 -6.39
C PHE A 94 -5.74 -1.35 -6.09
N GLY A 95 -5.45 -0.18 -6.65
CA GLY A 95 -6.06 1.10 -6.30
C GLY A 95 -7.10 1.65 -7.30
N ARG A 96 -7.36 0.96 -8.40
CA ARG A 96 -8.02 1.60 -9.54
C ARG A 96 -9.55 1.49 -9.55
N TRP A 97 -10.14 0.54 -8.83
CA TRP A 97 -11.47 0.08 -9.18
C TRP A 97 -12.35 -0.16 -7.96
N CYS A 98 -13.02 0.90 -7.52
CA CYS A 98 -14.26 0.75 -6.77
C CYS A 98 -15.41 1.18 -7.68
N ARG A 99 -16.12 0.23 -8.23
CA ARG A 99 -17.39 0.42 -8.94
C ARG A 99 -18.51 -0.22 -8.12
N SER A 100 -19.74 0.13 -8.40
CA SER A 100 -20.91 -0.42 -7.69
C SER A 100 -21.07 -1.94 -7.82
N ASP A 101 -20.51 -2.52 -8.86
CA ASP A 101 -20.57 -3.95 -9.20
C ASP A 101 -19.27 -4.72 -8.90
N PHE A 102 -18.22 -4.03 -8.44
CA PHE A 102 -16.91 -4.61 -8.20
C PHE A 102 -16.16 -3.88 -7.08
N LEU A 103 -16.04 -4.49 -5.92
CA LEU A 103 -15.35 -3.97 -4.76
C LEU A 103 -14.52 -5.08 -4.10
N ILE A 104 -13.20 -5.01 -4.22
CA ILE A 104 -12.32 -5.90 -3.48
C ILE A 104 -12.17 -5.39 -2.05
N THR A 105 -12.58 -6.23 -1.10
CA THR A 105 -12.51 -5.97 0.34
C THR A 105 -11.59 -6.92 1.08
N TYR A 106 -11.16 -8.01 0.45
CA TYR A 106 -10.17 -8.94 0.98
C TYR A 106 -9.01 -9.10 0.02
N LEU A 107 -7.80 -8.84 0.49
CA LEU A 107 -6.60 -8.97 -0.32
C LEU A 107 -5.47 -9.58 0.53
N ASP A 108 -5.04 -10.79 0.16
CA ASP A 108 -3.88 -11.45 0.73
C ASP A 108 -2.72 -11.39 -0.27
N VAL A 109 -1.68 -10.64 0.08
CA VAL A 109 -0.48 -10.43 -0.74
C VAL A 109 0.75 -11.14 -0.19
N THR A 110 0.57 -12.08 0.74
CA THR A 110 1.67 -12.81 1.41
C THR A 110 2.63 -13.46 0.41
N HIS A 111 2.10 -14.03 -0.66
CA HIS A 111 2.89 -14.71 -1.71
C HIS A 111 3.04 -13.89 -3.00
N LEU A 112 2.95 -12.56 -2.90
CA LEU A 112 3.26 -11.65 -4.00
C LEU A 112 4.68 -11.10 -3.83
N ASP A 113 5.63 -11.55 -4.63
CA ASP A 113 7.02 -11.08 -4.62
C ASP A 113 7.15 -9.71 -5.28
N VAL A 114 7.31 -8.68 -4.45
CA VAL A 114 7.52 -7.28 -4.88
C VAL A 114 8.99 -6.87 -4.91
N SER A 115 9.93 -7.79 -4.69
CA SER A 115 11.36 -7.48 -4.54
C SER A 115 12.00 -6.79 -5.75
N LYS A 116 11.34 -6.77 -6.90
CA LYS A 116 11.77 -6.06 -8.12
C LYS A 116 10.92 -4.82 -8.42
N THR A 117 9.92 -4.54 -7.62
CA THR A 117 9.06 -3.37 -7.78
C THR A 117 9.80 -2.11 -7.33
N THR A 118 9.66 -1.06 -8.13
CA THR A 118 10.32 0.23 -7.91
C THR A 118 9.32 1.36 -7.73
N ASN A 119 8.10 1.22 -8.25
CA ASN A 119 7.05 2.21 -8.15
C ASN A 119 5.78 1.59 -7.55
N PHE A 120 5.38 2.09 -6.38
CA PHE A 120 4.17 1.72 -5.62
C PHE A 120 3.13 2.84 -5.59
N GLU A 121 3.23 3.84 -6.48
CA GLU A 121 2.32 4.98 -6.51
C GLU A 121 0.87 4.53 -6.56
N SER A 122 0.05 5.01 -5.63
CA SER A 122 -1.40 4.72 -5.55
C SER A 122 -1.73 3.21 -5.53
N CYS A 123 -0.81 2.33 -5.11
CA CYS A 123 -0.97 0.87 -5.21
C CYS A 123 -2.23 0.36 -4.49
N PHE A 124 -2.57 0.91 -3.34
CA PHE A 124 -3.78 0.59 -2.56
C PHE A 124 -4.73 1.80 -2.42
N ARG A 125 -4.64 2.74 -3.36
CA ARG A 125 -5.54 3.90 -3.35
C ARG A 125 -7.00 3.45 -3.34
N SER A 126 -7.78 3.98 -2.39
CA SER A 126 -9.21 3.68 -2.23
C SER A 126 -9.51 2.19 -1.97
N PHE A 127 -8.56 1.42 -1.41
CA PHE A 127 -8.82 0.05 -1.01
C PHE A 127 -9.92 -0.01 0.06
N GLY A 128 -10.95 -0.84 -0.18
CA GLY A 128 -12.15 -0.92 0.66
C GLY A 128 -13.22 0.12 0.34
N GLY A 129 -13.05 0.96 -0.71
CA GLY A 129 -14.13 1.86 -1.11
C GLY A 129 -13.74 3.02 -2.01
N ASN A 130 -14.74 3.76 -2.46
CA ASN A 130 -14.61 5.00 -3.21
C ASN A 130 -15.51 6.07 -2.61
N ALA A 131 -14.91 7.03 -1.92
CA ALA A 131 -15.63 8.10 -1.26
C ALA A 131 -16.51 8.92 -2.22
N SER A 132 -16.03 9.17 -3.44
CA SER A 132 -16.75 9.95 -4.45
C SER A 132 -18.03 9.25 -4.96
N LEU A 133 -18.07 7.92 -4.88
CA LEU A 133 -19.22 7.11 -5.32
C LEU A 133 -20.07 6.62 -4.13
N SER A 134 -19.72 7.00 -2.90
CA SER A 134 -20.34 6.49 -1.66
C SER A 134 -20.33 4.95 -1.55
N ILE A 135 -19.38 4.30 -2.24
CA ILE A 135 -19.20 2.85 -2.23
C ILE A 135 -18.07 2.56 -1.24
N LYS A 136 -18.40 1.84 -0.17
CA LYS A 136 -17.41 1.49 0.84
C LYS A 136 -17.84 0.25 1.63
N ALA A 137 -16.87 -0.55 2.03
CA ALA A 137 -17.06 -1.67 2.95
C ALA A 137 -15.79 -1.86 3.78
N PRO A 138 -15.89 -2.46 4.97
CA PRO A 138 -14.71 -2.86 5.73
C PRO A 138 -13.81 -3.74 4.87
N ALA A 139 -12.51 -3.46 4.91
CA ALA A 139 -11.53 -4.14 4.08
C ALA A 139 -10.43 -4.76 4.92
N CYS A 140 -9.90 -5.88 4.44
CA CYS A 140 -8.81 -6.63 5.07
C CYS A 140 -7.65 -6.80 4.09
N LEU A 141 -6.47 -6.34 4.50
CA LEU A 141 -5.23 -6.44 3.74
C LEU A 141 -4.20 -7.22 4.56
N VAL A 142 -3.76 -8.35 4.03
CA VAL A 142 -2.89 -9.31 4.71
C VAL A 142 -1.58 -9.47 3.93
N GLY A 143 -0.47 -9.68 4.64
CA GLY A 143 0.80 -10.06 4.04
C GLY A 143 1.74 -8.90 3.67
N LEU A 144 1.36 -7.65 3.92
CA LEU A 144 2.23 -6.49 3.64
C LEU A 144 3.53 -6.51 4.45
N GLU A 145 3.49 -7.07 5.65
CA GLU A 145 4.66 -7.24 6.53
C GLU A 145 5.76 -8.10 5.91
N ALA A 146 5.40 -8.97 4.96
CA ALA A 146 6.34 -9.84 4.25
C ALA A 146 7.00 -9.16 3.03
N TRP A 147 6.54 -7.99 2.61
CA TRP A 147 7.03 -7.35 1.40
C TRP A 147 8.46 -6.84 1.51
N ASN A 148 9.30 -7.21 0.54
CA ASN A 148 10.62 -6.62 0.35
C ASN A 148 10.53 -5.41 -0.59
N VAL A 149 10.36 -4.21 -0.03
CA VAL A 149 10.23 -2.96 -0.78
C VAL A 149 11.55 -2.23 -1.01
N SER A 150 12.69 -2.89 -0.75
CA SER A 150 14.02 -2.27 -0.75
C SER A 150 14.46 -1.65 -2.08
N ASN A 151 13.78 -1.94 -3.18
CA ASN A 151 14.01 -1.31 -4.48
C ASN A 151 13.00 -0.19 -4.81
N GLY A 152 12.05 0.09 -3.90
CA GLY A 152 11.06 1.14 -4.05
C GLY A 152 11.65 2.54 -3.95
N PHE A 153 11.26 3.43 -4.86
CA PHE A 153 11.60 4.85 -4.79
C PHE A 153 10.37 5.77 -4.83
N CYS A 154 9.20 5.27 -5.24
CA CYS A 154 7.95 6.03 -5.26
C CYS A 154 6.86 5.28 -4.50
N PHE A 155 6.39 5.87 -3.40
CA PHE A 155 5.30 5.40 -2.56
C PHE A 155 4.16 6.45 -2.51
N ASP A 156 4.13 7.36 -3.49
CA ASP A 156 3.20 8.46 -3.52
C ASP A 156 1.75 7.96 -3.52
N TYR A 157 0.95 8.50 -2.60
CA TYR A 157 -0.48 8.19 -2.49
C TYR A 157 -0.80 6.69 -2.33
N MET A 158 0.15 5.86 -1.86
CA MET A 158 0.01 4.41 -1.83
C MET A 158 -1.26 3.93 -1.12
N PHE A 159 -1.63 4.56 0.00
CA PHE A 159 -2.83 4.25 0.78
C PHE A 159 -3.83 5.43 0.82
N LEU A 160 -3.79 6.32 -0.17
CA LEU A 160 -4.74 7.44 -0.28
C LEU A 160 -6.18 6.94 -0.22
N ASN A 161 -6.99 7.44 0.72
CA ASN A 161 -8.39 7.05 0.92
C ASN A 161 -8.58 5.54 1.16
N ALA A 162 -7.59 4.82 1.70
CA ALA A 162 -7.76 3.42 2.05
C ALA A 162 -8.54 3.24 3.36
N PHE A 163 -9.22 2.11 3.51
CA PHE A 163 -9.96 1.69 4.71
C PHE A 163 -11.07 2.67 5.12
N LEU A 164 -11.87 3.13 4.15
CA LEU A 164 -12.90 4.17 4.35
C LEU A 164 -14.01 3.81 5.36
N SER A 165 -14.21 2.53 5.67
CA SER A 165 -15.31 2.06 6.54
C SER A 165 -14.85 1.11 7.64
N ASN A 166 -13.56 0.95 7.84
CA ASN A 166 -13.06 0.12 8.92
C ASN A 166 -13.25 0.83 10.27
N GLU A 167 -13.66 0.09 11.28
CA GLU A 167 -13.74 0.55 12.67
C GLU A 167 -12.36 0.57 13.33
N SER A 168 -11.51 -0.41 13.00
CA SER A 168 -10.12 -0.48 13.44
C SER A 168 -9.20 -0.81 12.27
N VAL A 169 -8.03 -0.18 12.22
CA VAL A 169 -6.97 -0.45 11.24
C VAL A 169 -5.63 -0.59 11.95
N ILE A 170 -5.04 -1.78 11.84
CA ILE A 170 -3.68 -2.05 12.33
C ILE A 170 -2.81 -2.39 11.13
N LEU A 171 -1.77 -1.58 10.89
CA LEU A 171 -0.86 -1.75 9.76
C LEU A 171 0.59 -1.78 10.26
N ASP A 172 1.22 -2.95 10.19
CA ASP A 172 2.63 -3.11 10.55
C ASP A 172 3.50 -3.16 9.30
N LEU A 173 4.32 -2.13 9.13
CA LEU A 173 5.28 -1.97 8.04
C LEU A 173 6.73 -1.91 8.56
N SER A 174 6.97 -2.32 9.81
CA SER A 174 8.29 -2.28 10.45
C SER A 174 9.35 -3.16 9.77
N ASN A 175 8.90 -4.21 9.08
CA ASN A 175 9.80 -5.06 8.30
C ASN A 175 10.23 -4.46 6.95
N TRP A 176 9.64 -3.35 6.52
CA TRP A 176 9.98 -2.73 5.25
C TRP A 176 11.38 -2.12 5.32
N LYS A 177 12.27 -2.56 4.43
CA LYS A 177 13.62 -2.02 4.30
C LYS A 177 13.62 -0.87 3.32
N ILE A 178 13.38 0.34 3.84
CA ILE A 178 13.53 1.57 3.07
C ILE A 178 15.03 1.85 2.95
N LYS A 179 15.53 2.05 1.71
CA LYS A 179 16.96 2.28 1.47
C LYS A 179 17.25 3.76 1.27
N SER A 180 18.16 4.29 2.06
CA SER A 180 18.60 5.69 2.00
C SER A 180 19.32 6.09 0.69
N GLU A 181 19.77 5.12 -0.10
CA GLU A 181 20.54 5.35 -1.33
C GLU A 181 19.69 5.98 -2.47
N TYR A 182 18.36 5.87 -2.39
CA TYR A 182 17.46 6.40 -3.41
C TYR A 182 16.81 7.71 -2.98
N ARG A 183 16.49 8.56 -3.98
CA ARG A 183 15.66 9.75 -3.76
C ARG A 183 14.21 9.32 -3.70
N GLN A 184 13.71 9.01 -2.51
CA GLN A 184 12.39 8.44 -2.32
C GLN A 184 11.33 9.50 -2.15
N SER A 185 10.14 9.22 -2.67
CA SER A 185 8.93 10.04 -2.47
C SER A 185 7.84 9.24 -1.76
N PHE A 186 7.28 9.84 -0.71
CA PHE A 186 6.19 9.33 0.11
C PHE A 186 5.02 10.34 0.14
N LYS A 187 4.92 11.18 -0.90
CA LYS A 187 3.90 12.23 -0.97
C LYS A 187 2.50 11.62 -0.79
N GLY A 188 1.76 12.11 0.20
CA GLY A 188 0.38 11.68 0.46
C GLY A 188 0.23 10.18 0.72
N MET A 189 1.29 9.47 1.13
CA MET A 189 1.25 8.00 1.27
C MET A 189 0.06 7.52 2.12
N PHE A 190 -0.25 8.22 3.20
CA PHE A 190 -1.35 7.95 4.10
C PHE A 190 -2.39 9.08 4.12
N TYR A 191 -2.54 9.82 3.00
CA TYR A 191 -3.50 10.91 2.91
C TYR A 191 -4.93 10.38 3.04
N ASN A 192 -5.70 10.96 3.98
CA ASN A 192 -7.06 10.54 4.30
C ASN A 192 -7.18 9.01 4.53
N PHE A 193 -6.21 8.45 5.28
CA PHE A 193 -6.15 7.04 5.64
C PHE A 193 -7.11 6.75 6.80
N ALA A 194 -7.89 5.67 6.69
CA ALA A 194 -8.82 5.20 7.72
C ALA A 194 -9.72 6.33 8.30
N PRO A 195 -10.39 7.13 7.46
CA PRO A 195 -11.03 8.37 7.90
C PRO A 195 -12.24 8.17 8.81
N SER A 196 -12.81 6.97 8.87
CA SER A 196 -13.96 6.65 9.72
C SER A 196 -13.63 5.70 10.87
N ALA A 197 -12.35 5.31 11.02
CA ALA A 197 -11.95 4.38 12.07
C ALA A 197 -12.01 5.02 13.46
N ASP A 198 -12.32 4.21 14.47
CA ASP A 198 -12.23 4.57 15.89
C ASP A 198 -10.82 4.35 16.44
N GLU A 199 -10.11 3.34 15.89
CA GLU A 199 -8.75 2.99 16.25
C GLU A 199 -7.85 2.84 15.03
N VAL A 200 -6.66 3.45 15.09
CA VAL A 200 -5.63 3.30 14.05
C VAL A 200 -4.25 3.11 14.68
N ILE A 201 -3.60 1.99 14.35
CA ILE A 201 -2.22 1.70 14.74
C ILE A 201 -1.40 1.52 13.48
N LEU A 202 -0.36 2.34 13.32
CA LEU A 202 0.62 2.26 12.23
C LEU A 202 2.01 2.04 12.83
N ASN A 203 2.72 1.01 12.36
CA ASN A 203 4.11 0.76 12.77
C ASN A 203 5.05 0.94 11.59
N VAL A 204 5.91 1.97 11.67
CA VAL A 204 6.96 2.31 10.71
C VAL A 204 8.35 2.32 11.35
N THR A 205 8.49 1.60 12.47
CA THR A 205 9.76 1.45 13.19
C THR A 205 10.85 0.92 12.26
N GLY A 206 12.04 1.48 12.36
CA GLY A 206 13.20 1.05 11.59
C GLY A 206 13.25 1.53 10.14
N TRP A 207 12.35 2.41 9.71
CA TRP A 207 12.45 3.04 8.39
C TRP A 207 13.63 4.02 8.35
N ASP A 208 14.54 3.82 7.39
CA ASP A 208 15.61 4.77 7.11
C ASP A 208 15.12 5.84 6.12
N MET A 209 14.74 6.99 6.65
CA MET A 209 14.20 8.11 5.87
C MET A 209 15.27 9.08 5.35
N HIS A 210 16.56 8.71 5.47
CA HIS A 210 17.67 9.56 5.03
C HIS A 210 17.62 9.89 3.52
N GLY A 211 17.08 8.98 2.71
CA GLY A 211 16.86 9.17 1.27
C GLY A 211 15.58 9.93 0.91
N ALA A 212 14.68 10.19 1.85
CA ALA A 212 13.40 10.83 1.57
C ALA A 212 13.58 12.26 1.03
N LYS A 213 12.81 12.60 -0.02
CA LYS A 213 12.80 13.93 -0.65
C LYS A 213 11.42 14.57 -0.65
N ASN A 214 10.37 13.78 -0.50
CA ASN A 214 9.03 14.33 -0.49
C ASN A 214 8.15 13.59 0.53
N LEU A 215 7.76 14.30 1.58
CA LEU A 215 6.82 13.90 2.63
C LEU A 215 5.57 14.81 2.62
N ALA A 216 5.39 15.62 1.57
CA ALA A 216 4.24 16.51 1.48
C ALA A 216 2.93 15.70 1.55
N LEU A 217 1.97 16.19 2.32
CA LEU A 217 0.65 15.57 2.48
C LEU A 217 0.69 14.14 3.11
N MET A 218 1.84 13.65 3.60
CA MET A 218 2.03 12.22 3.92
C MET A 218 0.99 11.70 4.90
N PHE A 219 0.65 12.47 5.93
CA PHE A 219 -0.33 12.14 6.96
C PHE A 219 -1.48 13.17 7.01
N GLN A 220 -1.71 13.92 5.92
CA GLN A 220 -2.83 14.85 5.87
C GLN A 220 -4.15 14.09 6.01
N LEU A 221 -5.04 14.56 6.90
CA LEU A 221 -6.32 13.89 7.22
C LEU A 221 -6.15 12.42 7.65
N PHE A 222 -5.01 12.04 8.25
CA PHE A 222 -4.80 10.70 8.79
C PHE A 222 -5.71 10.47 9.99
N ALA A 223 -6.53 9.42 9.95
CA ALA A 223 -7.40 9.00 11.05
C ALA A 223 -8.18 10.15 11.74
N PRO A 224 -8.84 11.06 11.01
CA PRO A 224 -9.37 12.30 11.59
C PRO A 224 -10.53 12.06 12.57
N GLN A 225 -11.20 10.92 12.51
CA GLN A 225 -12.30 10.57 13.41
C GLN A 225 -11.87 9.63 14.54
N ALA A 226 -10.66 9.05 14.47
CA ALA A 226 -10.21 8.07 15.46
C ALA A 226 -10.02 8.70 16.85
N THR A 227 -10.50 8.00 17.87
CA THR A 227 -10.29 8.34 19.29
C THR A 227 -9.03 7.70 19.85
N SER A 228 -8.57 6.60 19.23
CA SER A 228 -7.33 5.89 19.54
C SER A 228 -6.41 5.90 18.31
N VAL A 229 -5.26 6.57 18.43
CA VAL A 229 -4.24 6.61 17.38
C VAL A 229 -2.88 6.30 17.99
N ALA A 230 -2.10 5.43 17.33
CA ALA A 230 -0.70 5.23 17.64
C ALA A 230 0.10 5.10 16.32
N ILE A 231 1.22 5.83 16.22
CA ILE A 231 2.21 5.65 15.16
C ILE A 231 3.54 5.35 15.84
N HIS A 232 4.09 4.17 15.58
CA HIS A 232 5.36 3.74 16.16
C HIS A 232 6.50 3.98 15.19
N GLY A 233 7.60 4.56 15.68
CA GLY A 233 8.88 4.69 14.99
C GLY A 233 9.05 5.98 14.18
N ILE A 234 8.03 6.83 14.06
CA ILE A 234 8.12 8.07 13.28
C ILE A 234 9.05 9.11 13.93
N GLU A 235 9.10 9.15 15.25
CA GLU A 235 10.00 10.04 16.02
C GLU A 235 11.47 9.68 15.81
N GLU A 236 11.74 8.41 15.49
CA GLU A 236 13.10 7.88 15.29
C GLU A 236 13.67 8.23 13.92
N TRP A 237 12.85 8.74 12.99
CA TRP A 237 13.28 8.98 11.63
C TRP A 237 14.46 9.94 11.54
N ARG A 238 15.43 9.55 10.75
CA ARG A 238 16.58 10.37 10.38
C ARG A 238 16.37 10.86 8.96
N LEU A 239 16.13 12.16 8.84
CA LEU A 239 15.97 12.80 7.55
C LEU A 239 17.34 13.14 6.97
N GLY A 240 17.49 12.95 5.67
CA GLY A 240 18.75 13.27 5.00
C GLY A 240 18.94 14.77 4.79
N ASN A 241 20.15 15.14 4.37
CA ASN A 241 20.49 16.49 4.00
C ASN A 241 19.90 16.83 2.62
N GLY A 242 19.32 17.98 2.46
CA GLY A 242 18.80 18.49 1.19
C GLY A 242 17.37 18.98 1.28
N ASP A 243 16.87 19.43 0.13
CA ASP A 243 15.53 19.96 0.02
C ASP A 243 14.51 18.82 0.21
N ILE A 244 13.85 18.79 1.36
CA ILE A 244 12.77 17.86 1.67
C ILE A 244 11.47 18.65 1.67
N GLN A 245 10.52 18.22 0.87
CA GLN A 245 9.18 18.80 0.84
C GLN A 245 8.34 18.18 1.95
N MET A 246 7.81 19.00 2.86
CA MET A 246 6.96 18.60 3.99
C MET A 246 5.67 19.41 4.08
N ARG A 247 5.30 20.12 3.02
CA ARG A 247 4.09 20.91 2.99
C ARG A 247 2.89 20.07 3.40
N GLN A 248 2.12 20.54 4.38
CA GLN A 248 0.88 19.93 4.86
C GLN A 248 1.05 18.45 5.33
N ALA A 249 2.26 18.05 5.72
CA ALA A 249 2.55 16.63 6.03
C ALA A 249 1.68 16.06 7.16
N PHE A 250 1.25 16.89 8.11
CA PHE A 250 0.38 16.53 9.24
C PHE A 250 -0.83 17.48 9.36
N GLU A 251 -1.29 18.07 8.25
CA GLU A 251 -2.50 18.89 8.27
C GLU A 251 -3.72 18.04 8.64
N ASP A 252 -4.53 18.53 9.59
CA ASP A 252 -5.72 17.84 10.07
C ASP A 252 -5.49 16.38 10.54
N PHE A 253 -4.29 16.11 11.06
CA PHE A 253 -3.87 14.80 11.56
C PHE A 253 -4.58 14.44 12.88
N ALA A 254 -5.17 13.25 12.96
CA ALA A 254 -5.71 12.62 14.18
C ALA A 254 -6.61 13.56 15.04
N LEU A 255 -7.52 14.31 14.40
CA LEU A 255 -8.22 15.44 14.99
C LEU A 255 -9.01 15.15 16.27
N LYS A 256 -9.55 13.93 16.43
CA LYS A 256 -10.33 13.55 17.62
C LYS A 256 -9.53 12.84 18.70
N SER A 257 -8.37 12.29 18.35
CA SER A 257 -7.56 11.55 19.33
C SER A 257 -6.84 12.49 20.30
N GLY A 258 -6.48 11.97 21.47
CA GLY A 258 -5.55 12.62 22.38
C GLY A 258 -4.07 12.41 22.01
N TYR A 259 -3.78 11.81 20.86
CA TYR A 259 -2.43 11.46 20.45
C TYR A 259 -1.56 12.70 20.27
N TYR A 260 -0.38 12.67 20.88
CA TYR A 260 0.62 13.73 20.78
C TYR A 260 1.88 13.18 20.12
N LEU A 261 2.32 13.86 19.08
CA LEU A 261 3.49 13.48 18.29
C LEU A 261 4.59 14.54 18.46
N ASP A 262 5.73 14.16 19.06
CA ASP A 262 6.89 15.03 19.20
C ASP A 262 7.92 14.75 18.11
N LEU A 263 8.04 15.67 17.16
CA LEU A 263 9.00 15.59 16.06
C LEU A 263 10.15 16.61 16.23
N SER A 264 10.35 17.16 17.44
CA SER A 264 11.39 18.18 17.68
C SER A 264 12.78 17.69 17.31
N ASP A 265 13.07 16.42 17.54
CA ASP A 265 14.38 15.81 17.24
C ASP A 265 14.69 15.69 15.74
N TRP A 266 13.69 15.85 14.87
CA TRP A 266 13.94 15.85 13.42
C TRP A 266 14.84 16.99 12.99
N ALA A 267 14.79 18.13 13.66
CA ALA A 267 15.65 19.29 13.38
C ALA A 267 17.13 18.99 13.65
N GLU A 268 17.43 18.23 14.71
CA GLU A 268 18.79 17.81 15.06
C GLU A 268 19.35 16.77 14.10
N LYS A 269 18.48 16.04 13.43
CA LYS A 269 18.82 14.95 12.52
C LYS A 269 18.89 15.37 11.05
N CYS A 270 18.58 16.64 10.75
CA CYS A 270 18.57 17.19 9.40
C CYS A 270 19.29 18.54 9.36
N ASN A 271 20.31 18.67 8.53
CA ASN A 271 21.14 19.88 8.47
C ASN A 271 20.55 21.01 7.62
N LEU A 272 19.45 20.77 6.92
CA LEU A 272 18.81 21.76 6.06
C LEU A 272 17.35 21.95 6.46
N LYS A 273 16.89 23.22 6.47
CA LYS A 273 15.49 23.55 6.73
C LYS A 273 14.62 23.07 5.57
N PRO A 274 13.72 22.11 5.79
CA PRO A 274 12.79 21.66 4.76
C PRO A 274 11.67 22.69 4.52
N GLU A 275 10.99 22.55 3.39
CA GLU A 275 9.78 23.31 3.11
C GLU A 275 8.62 22.79 3.97
N MET A 276 8.18 23.58 4.95
CA MET A 276 7.20 23.18 5.97
C MET A 276 5.90 23.99 5.92
N ASP A 277 5.54 24.54 4.76
CA ASP A 277 4.34 25.32 4.62
C ASP A 277 3.10 24.51 5.05
N GLU A 278 2.28 25.11 5.96
CA GLU A 278 1.10 24.46 6.55
C GLU A 278 1.34 23.06 7.17
N PHE A 279 2.57 22.73 7.58
CA PHE A 279 3.01 21.40 8.02
C PHE A 279 2.04 20.67 8.95
N SER A 280 1.49 21.34 9.96
CA SER A 280 0.53 20.78 10.92
C SER A 280 -0.66 21.71 11.14
N LYS A 281 -1.16 22.36 10.09
CA LYS A 281 -2.35 23.18 10.14
C LYS A 281 -3.52 22.36 10.67
N GLY A 282 -4.36 22.94 11.52
CA GLY A 282 -5.47 22.23 12.17
C GLY A 282 -5.07 21.38 13.39
N THR A 283 -3.79 21.04 13.56
CA THR A 283 -3.30 20.12 14.61
C THR A 283 -2.17 20.70 15.46
N PHE A 284 -2.08 22.02 15.59
CA PHE A 284 -0.98 22.74 16.26
C PHE A 284 -0.66 22.29 17.68
N PHE A 285 -1.65 21.77 18.41
CA PHE A 285 -1.47 21.35 19.81
C PHE A 285 -1.08 19.85 19.93
N ARG A 286 -1.06 19.12 18.85
CA ARG A 286 -0.85 17.66 18.83
C ARG A 286 0.43 17.23 18.17
N VAL A 287 0.96 18.05 17.26
CA VAL A 287 2.22 17.79 16.58
C VAL A 287 3.22 18.88 16.99
N LYS A 288 4.19 18.53 17.83
CA LYS A 288 5.31 19.41 18.13
C LYS A 288 6.28 19.38 16.96
N LYS A 289 6.37 20.55 16.29
CA LYS A 289 7.18 20.74 15.10
C LYS A 289 8.67 20.74 15.42
N PRO A 290 9.50 20.29 14.49
CA PRO A 290 10.91 20.58 14.51
C PRO A 290 11.14 22.11 14.41
N VAL A 291 12.10 22.62 15.16
CA VAL A 291 12.53 24.02 15.07
C VAL A 291 13.96 24.01 14.49
N TRP A 292 14.07 24.39 13.22
CA TRP A 292 15.38 24.55 12.58
C TRP A 292 15.93 25.94 12.87
N GLU A 293 17.07 26.01 13.56
CA GLU A 293 17.78 27.27 13.74
C GLU A 293 18.41 27.69 12.40
N ILE A 294 18.26 28.96 12.05
CA ILE A 294 18.92 29.54 10.87
C ILE A 294 20.29 30.01 11.35
N TYR A 295 21.34 29.29 11.02
CA TYR A 295 22.73 29.73 11.17
C TYR A 295 23.21 30.43 9.92
#